data_2985dd5d04159ab22e37dbb07b38a7fd
#
_entry.id   2985dd5d04159ab22e37dbb07b38a7fd
#
_cell.length_a   1.000
_cell.length_b   1.000
_cell.length_c   1.000
_cell.angle_alpha   90.00
_cell.angle_beta   90.00
_cell.angle_gamma   90.00
#
_symmetry.space_group_name_H-M   'P 1'
#
loop_
_entity.id
_entity.type
_entity.pdbx_description
1 polymer ?
#
loop_
_entity_poly.entity_id
_entity_poly.type
_entity_poly.pdbx_seq_one_letter_code
_entity_poly.pdbx_strand_id
1 'polypeptide(L)'
;MGLAKELRGRRKVEAREVLVSAWSDESGAFKLYCRPITCYDLDVLQKKHPNFLQNTTIGAMVDLILMKAIDESGEKLFTSADRIDLMGEETNVISDIANQMF
;
A
#
# COMPACT_ATOMS: atom_id res chain seq x y z
N MET A 1 18.36 -14.26 -20.39
CA MET A 1 17.18 -13.45 -20.20
C MET A 1 15.93 -14.30 -20.16
N GLY A 2 15.17 -14.26 -19.09
CA GLY A 2 14.03 -15.14 -18.91
C GLY A 2 12.73 -14.56 -19.44
N LEU A 3 11.77 -15.43 -19.70
CA LEU A 3 10.43 -15.07 -20.13
C LEU A 3 9.75 -14.12 -19.13
N ALA A 4 9.98 -14.35 -17.83
CA ALA A 4 9.38 -13.51 -16.77
C ALA A 4 9.81 -12.04 -16.91
N LYS A 5 11.07 -11.79 -17.20
CA LYS A 5 11.57 -10.42 -17.39
C LYS A 5 10.96 -9.77 -18.63
N GLU A 6 10.80 -10.53 -19.69
CA GLU A 6 10.18 -10.07 -20.93
C GLU A 6 8.71 -9.72 -20.72
N LEU A 7 7.96 -10.58 -20.03
CA LEU A 7 6.57 -10.34 -19.70
C LEU A 7 6.39 -9.11 -18.81
N ARG A 8 7.28 -8.94 -17.84
CA ARG A 8 7.25 -7.76 -16.97
C ARG A 8 7.48 -6.47 -17.74
N GLY A 9 8.36 -6.49 -18.74
CA GLY A 9 8.63 -5.34 -19.59
C GLY A 9 7.46 -4.94 -20.46
N ARG A 10 6.58 -5.89 -20.82
CA ARG A 10 5.37 -5.64 -21.58
C ARG A 10 4.25 -5.07 -20.77
N ARG A 11 4.27 -5.28 -19.44
CA ARG A 11 3.24 -4.76 -18.55
C ARG A 11 3.43 -3.28 -18.35
N LYS A 12 2.36 -2.54 -18.59
CA LYS A 12 2.32 -1.15 -18.22
C LYS A 12 2.12 -1.07 -16.73
N VAL A 13 3.16 -0.61 -16.01
CA VAL A 13 3.13 -0.51 -14.56
C VAL A 13 2.49 0.83 -14.21
N GLU A 14 1.22 0.80 -13.83
CA GLU A 14 0.50 1.99 -13.40
C GLU A 14 0.16 1.88 -11.91
N ALA A 15 0.33 2.98 -11.20
CA ALA A 15 -0.09 3.06 -9.81
C ALA A 15 -1.61 3.04 -9.73
N ARG A 16 -2.14 2.29 -8.77
CA ARG A 16 -3.58 2.24 -8.52
C ARG A 16 -4.00 3.43 -7.66
N GLU A 17 -5.06 4.10 -8.06
CA GLU A 17 -5.64 5.18 -7.28
C GLU A 17 -6.38 4.63 -6.07
N VAL A 18 -6.12 5.21 -4.89
CA VAL A 18 -6.78 4.84 -3.64
C VAL A 18 -7.46 6.09 -3.07
N LEU A 19 -8.77 6.04 -2.94
CA LEU A 19 -9.54 7.13 -2.36
C LEU A 19 -9.65 6.95 -0.85
N VAL A 20 -9.23 7.96 -0.08
CA VAL A 20 -9.31 7.93 1.37
C VAL A 20 -10.37 8.93 1.84
N SER A 21 -11.61 8.45 1.96
CA SER A 21 -12.73 9.30 2.32
C SER A 21 -12.56 9.95 3.69
N ALA A 22 -11.99 9.22 4.65
CA ALA A 22 -11.79 9.71 6.01
C ALA A 22 -10.81 10.89 6.08
N TRP A 23 -9.93 11.02 5.10
CA TRP A 23 -8.94 12.11 5.04
C TRP A 23 -9.33 13.19 4.04
N SER A 24 -10.48 13.05 3.43
CA SER A 24 -11.01 14.07 2.51
C SER A 24 -11.59 15.24 3.29
N ASP A 25 -11.50 16.43 2.72
CA ASP A 25 -12.01 17.65 3.34
C ASP A 25 -12.84 18.46 2.35
N GLU A 26 -13.22 19.69 2.74
CA GLU A 26 -14.03 20.59 1.92
C GLU A 26 -13.32 20.99 0.62
N SER A 27 -11.99 20.94 0.58
CA SER A 27 -11.24 21.30 -0.62
C SER A 27 -11.19 20.18 -1.65
N GLY A 28 -11.61 18.96 -1.28
CA GLY A 28 -11.70 17.84 -2.21
C GLY A 28 -11.38 16.51 -1.59
N ALA A 29 -11.47 15.47 -2.40
CA ALA A 29 -11.19 14.11 -2.00
C ALA A 29 -9.68 13.89 -1.84
N PHE A 30 -9.28 13.25 -0.76
CA PHE A 30 -7.90 12.83 -0.57
C PHE A 30 -7.64 11.54 -1.33
N LYS A 31 -6.64 11.55 -2.18
CA LYS A 31 -6.24 10.38 -2.97
C LYS A 31 -4.78 10.10 -2.75
N LEU A 32 -4.47 8.82 -2.64
CA LEU A 32 -3.09 8.36 -2.72
C LEU A 32 -2.99 7.32 -3.84
N TYR A 33 -1.79 6.95 -4.17
CA TYR A 33 -1.57 5.96 -5.22
C TYR A 33 -0.76 4.82 -4.64
N CYS A 34 -1.03 3.63 -5.12
CA CYS A 34 -0.35 2.42 -4.68
C CYS A 34 0.42 1.82 -5.85
N ARG A 35 1.73 1.62 -5.66
CA ARG A 35 2.52 0.87 -6.64
C ARG A 35 2.04 -0.57 -6.67
N PRO A 36 2.13 -1.25 -7.82
CA PRO A 36 1.75 -2.66 -7.89
C PRO A 36 2.46 -3.48 -6.82
N ILE A 37 1.71 -4.34 -6.14
CA ILE A 37 2.25 -5.22 -5.11
C ILE A 37 2.90 -6.41 -5.80
N THR A 38 4.19 -6.62 -5.53
CA THR A 38 4.95 -7.70 -6.13
C THR A 38 5.09 -8.87 -5.18
N CYS A 39 5.53 -10.01 -5.71
CA CYS A 39 5.86 -11.16 -4.87
C CYS A 39 6.97 -10.82 -3.86
N TYR A 40 7.90 -9.96 -4.24
CA TYR A 40 8.95 -9.50 -3.36
C TYR A 40 8.38 -8.73 -2.17
N ASP A 41 7.40 -7.86 -2.42
CA ASP A 41 6.73 -7.10 -1.36
C ASP A 41 6.02 -8.03 -0.38
N LEU A 42 5.33 -9.06 -0.90
CA LEU A 42 4.64 -10.03 -0.06
C LEU A 42 5.64 -10.85 0.78
N ASP A 43 6.79 -11.19 0.20
CA ASP A 43 7.83 -11.90 0.93
C ASP A 43 8.35 -11.08 2.11
N VAL A 44 8.59 -9.79 1.91
CA VAL A 44 9.01 -8.88 2.97
C VAL A 44 7.95 -8.79 4.07
N LEU A 45 6.68 -8.67 3.68
CA LEU A 45 5.58 -8.62 4.65
C LEU A 45 5.47 -9.92 5.44
N GLN A 46 5.63 -11.07 4.79
CA GLN A 46 5.58 -12.37 5.47
C GLN A 46 6.70 -12.55 6.49
N LYS A 47 7.88 -12.01 6.23
CA LYS A 47 8.99 -12.07 7.18
C LYS A 47 8.70 -11.29 8.45
N LYS A 48 8.01 -10.16 8.31
CA LYS A 48 7.57 -9.35 9.46
C LYS A 48 6.32 -9.90 10.13
N HIS A 49 5.45 -10.50 9.33
CA HIS A 49 4.14 -11.01 9.77
C HIS A 49 3.97 -12.42 9.23
N PRO A 50 4.50 -13.46 9.90
CA PRO A 50 4.57 -14.82 9.33
C PRO A 50 3.26 -15.42 8.85
N ASN A 51 2.13 -14.99 9.41
CA ASN A 51 0.81 -15.49 9.01
C ASN A 51 0.05 -14.49 8.12
N PHE A 52 0.75 -13.57 7.50
CA PHE A 52 0.13 -12.47 6.75
C PHE A 52 -0.89 -12.94 5.71
N LEU A 53 -0.56 -13.96 4.92
CA LEU A 53 -1.45 -14.45 3.87
C LEU A 53 -2.69 -15.17 4.40
N GLN A 54 -2.60 -15.71 5.61
CA GLN A 54 -3.69 -16.44 6.25
C GLN A 54 -4.48 -15.57 7.20
N ASN A 55 -3.81 -14.62 7.85
CA ASN A 55 -4.41 -13.76 8.85
C ASN A 55 -3.77 -12.38 8.79
N THR A 56 -4.32 -11.51 7.96
CA THR A 56 -3.82 -10.15 7.77
C THR A 56 -4.14 -9.30 8.99
N THR A 57 -3.09 -8.88 9.70
CA THR A 57 -3.23 -8.04 10.89
C THR A 57 -3.23 -6.56 10.51
N ILE A 58 -3.69 -5.71 11.45
CA ILE A 58 -3.63 -4.25 11.27
C ILE A 58 -2.18 -3.78 11.09
N GLY A 59 -1.25 -4.35 11.85
CA GLY A 59 0.17 -4.03 11.71
C GLY A 59 0.69 -4.32 10.31
N ALA A 60 0.27 -5.44 9.72
CA ALA A 60 0.65 -5.79 8.35
C ALA A 60 0.05 -4.82 7.33
N MET A 61 -1.19 -4.41 7.52
CA MET A 61 -1.85 -3.43 6.65
C MET A 61 -1.13 -2.08 6.69
N VAL A 62 -0.76 -1.62 7.88
CA VAL A 62 -0.01 -0.37 8.05
C VAL A 62 1.35 -0.47 7.37
N ASP A 63 2.06 -1.57 7.54
CA ASP A 63 3.36 -1.77 6.89
C ASP A 63 3.22 -1.78 5.36
N LEU A 64 2.16 -2.36 4.83
CA LEU A 64 1.88 -2.33 3.39
C LEU A 64 1.68 -0.89 2.90
N ILE A 65 0.90 -0.10 3.62
CA ILE A 65 0.67 1.31 3.27
C ILE A 65 1.99 2.07 3.26
N LEU A 66 2.83 1.88 4.28
CA LEU A 66 4.15 2.53 4.34
C LEU A 66 5.04 2.16 3.16
N MET A 67 4.95 0.92 2.71
CA MET A 67 5.80 0.44 1.62
C MET A 67 5.37 0.94 0.25
N LYS A 68 4.06 1.02 0.00
CA LYS A 68 3.54 1.15 -1.36
C LYS A 68 2.81 2.45 -1.64
N ALA A 69 2.42 3.22 -0.62
CA ALA A 69 1.70 4.48 -0.84
C ALA A 69 2.64 5.55 -1.40
N ILE A 70 2.22 6.14 -2.51
CA ILE A 70 2.96 7.21 -3.17
C ILE A 70 2.01 8.36 -3.47
N ASP A 71 2.56 9.54 -3.74
CA ASP A 71 1.79 10.68 -4.18
C ASP A 71 1.61 10.65 -5.71
N GLU A 72 0.96 11.67 -6.23
CA GLU A 72 0.69 11.78 -7.67
C GLU A 72 1.97 11.84 -8.50
N SER A 73 3.05 12.36 -7.94
CA SER A 73 4.34 12.45 -8.63
C SER A 73 5.15 11.15 -8.56
N GLY A 74 4.70 10.17 -7.79
CA GLY A 74 5.38 8.89 -7.62
C GLY A 74 6.34 8.85 -6.45
N GLU A 75 6.37 9.88 -5.61
CA GLU A 75 7.22 9.91 -4.43
C GLU A 75 6.53 9.24 -3.25
N LYS A 76 7.33 8.64 -2.38
CA LYS A 76 6.83 7.97 -1.18
C LYS A 76 6.06 8.95 -0.29
N LEU A 77 4.83 8.60 0.04
CA LEU A 77 3.95 9.48 0.83
C LEU A 77 4.26 9.39 2.32
N PHE A 78 4.64 8.23 2.81
CA PHE A 78 4.91 7.99 4.23
C PHE A 78 6.30 7.42 4.44
N THR A 79 6.84 7.68 5.64
CA THR A 79 8.10 7.09 6.10
C THR A 79 7.82 6.18 7.29
N SER A 80 8.84 5.45 7.75
CA SER A 80 8.71 4.59 8.92
C SER A 80 8.33 5.38 10.19
N ALA A 81 8.65 6.67 10.24
CA ALA A 81 8.25 7.54 11.35
C ALA A 81 6.74 7.75 11.42
N ASP A 82 6.05 7.62 10.30
CA ASP A 82 4.59 7.80 10.23
C ASP A 82 3.81 6.59 10.72
N ARG A 83 4.48 5.47 11.00
CA ARG A 83 3.82 4.24 11.42
C ARG A 83 2.99 4.44 12.69
N ILE A 84 3.50 5.18 13.64
CA ILE A 84 2.79 5.44 14.90
C ILE A 84 1.50 6.21 14.63
N ASP A 85 1.55 7.21 13.77
CA ASP A 85 0.38 8.01 13.40
C ASP A 85 -0.66 7.17 12.67
N LEU A 86 -0.22 6.31 11.75
CA LEU A 86 -1.14 5.41 11.05
C LEU A 86 -1.77 4.38 11.97
N MET A 87 -1.02 3.89 12.95
CA MET A 87 -1.56 2.98 13.97
C MET A 87 -2.59 3.65 14.88
N GLY A 88 -2.56 4.98 14.95
CA GLY A 88 -3.55 5.75 15.70
C GLY A 88 -4.85 6.00 14.95
N GLU A 89 -4.92 5.64 13.66
CA GLU A 89 -6.14 5.77 12.88
C GLU A 89 -7.18 4.70 13.24
N GLU A 90 -8.43 4.97 12.92
CA GLU A 90 -9.49 3.98 13.12
C GLU A 90 -9.26 2.75 12.23
N THR A 91 -9.61 1.58 12.77
CA THR A 91 -9.40 0.30 12.09
C THR A 91 -10.04 0.27 10.70
N ASN A 92 -11.25 0.79 10.56
CA ASN A 92 -11.95 0.79 9.28
C ASN A 92 -11.28 1.68 8.23
N VAL A 93 -10.60 2.75 8.65
CA VAL A 93 -9.84 3.61 7.72
C VAL A 93 -8.66 2.83 7.14
N ILE A 94 -7.88 2.19 7.99
CA ILE A 94 -6.71 1.40 7.58
C ILE A 94 -7.15 0.20 6.72
N SER A 95 -8.21 -0.50 7.14
CA SER A 95 -8.74 -1.64 6.39
C SER A 95 -9.24 -1.24 5.00
N ASP A 96 -9.92 -0.10 4.90
CA ASP A 96 -10.43 0.41 3.63
C ASP A 96 -9.27 0.70 2.67
N ILE A 97 -8.24 1.38 3.15
CA ILE A 97 -7.07 1.70 2.34
C ILE A 97 -6.40 0.40 1.87
N ALA A 98 -6.14 -0.52 2.78
CA ALA A 98 -5.48 -1.79 2.45
C ALA A 98 -6.30 -2.61 1.45
N ASN A 99 -7.62 -2.65 1.60
CA ASN A 99 -8.49 -3.38 0.67
C ASN A 99 -8.45 -2.80 -0.74
N GLN A 100 -8.32 -1.49 -0.86
CA GLN A 100 -8.17 -0.86 -2.17
C GLN A 100 -6.79 -1.12 -2.78
N MET A 101 -5.77 -1.32 -1.95
CA MET A 101 -4.40 -1.58 -2.41
C MET A 101 -4.20 -3.02 -2.91
N PHE A 102 -4.96 -3.96 -2.37
CA PHE A 102 -4.90 -5.36 -2.81
C PHE A 102 -5.75 -5.60 -4.10
#